data_1d072d0121c00731942cf8744ee3ff03
#
_entry.id   1d072d0121c00731942cf8744ee3ff03
#
_cell.length_a   1.000
_cell.length_b   1.000
_cell.length_c   1.000
_cell.angle_alpha   90.00
_cell.angle_beta   90.00
_cell.angle_gamma   90.00
#
_symmetry.space_group_name_H-M   'P 1'
#
loop_
_entity.id
_entity.type
_entity.pdbx_description
1 polymer ?
#
loop_
_entity_poly.entity_id
_entity_poly.type
_entity_poly.pdbx_seq_one_letter_code
_entity_poly.pdbx_strand_id
1 'polypeptide(L)'
;MKISIGSDHAGFEYKEAIIAHLKKAGHEVVDYGTDSAESTDYPLFIIPAAEAVVRQETERAIVIGGSGNGEAIAANKVKGIRCSLCWSHETAELGRRHNNANALSIGQRMIPLELALEIVDIWLATPFDSGRHARRVAELDCYEAGGGHSGMLAVFDRKTGL
;
A
#
# COMPACT_ATOMS: atom_id res chain seq x y z
N MET A 1 -4.99 12.81 -7.13
CA MET A 1 -5.47 11.46 -6.75
C MET A 1 -6.29 11.53 -5.49
N LYS A 2 -7.17 10.57 -5.31
CA LYS A 2 -7.88 10.36 -4.04
C LYS A 2 -7.25 9.18 -3.29
N ILE A 3 -6.82 9.40 -2.05
CA ILE A 3 -5.99 8.48 -1.28
C ILE A 3 -6.67 8.19 0.05
N SER A 4 -6.82 6.91 0.39
CA SER A 4 -7.21 6.50 1.74
C SER A 4 -5.98 6.41 2.65
N ILE A 5 -6.14 6.79 3.91
CA ILE A 5 -5.08 6.69 4.91
C ILE A 5 -5.65 6.09 6.19
N GLY A 6 -4.87 5.22 6.83
CA GLY A 6 -5.23 4.60 8.11
C GLY A 6 -3.99 4.35 8.95
N SER A 7 -4.13 4.49 10.27
CA SER A 7 -3.08 4.15 11.22
C SER A 7 -3.67 3.67 12.54
N ASP A 8 -2.84 2.99 13.34
CA ASP A 8 -3.08 2.90 14.77
C ASP A 8 -2.46 4.08 15.52
N HIS A 9 -2.51 4.02 16.85
CA HIS A 9 -1.91 5.02 17.74
C HIS A 9 -0.41 5.22 17.51
N ALA A 10 0.32 4.16 17.11
CA ALA A 10 1.77 4.20 16.92
C ALA A 10 2.18 4.88 15.60
N GLY A 11 1.24 5.04 14.67
CA GLY A 11 1.42 5.74 13.39
C GLY A 11 0.70 7.09 13.32
N PHE A 12 0.01 7.51 14.38
CA PHE A 12 -0.87 8.68 14.39
C PHE A 12 -0.19 9.98 13.98
N GLU A 13 0.98 10.29 14.55
CA GLU A 13 1.70 11.54 14.24
C GLU A 13 2.13 11.61 12.77
N TYR A 14 2.64 10.49 12.22
CA TYR A 14 3.02 10.44 10.81
C TYR A 14 1.79 10.48 9.90
N LYS A 15 0.67 9.88 10.31
CA LYS A 15 -0.60 9.98 9.57
C LYS A 15 -1.00 11.45 9.40
N GLU A 16 -1.03 12.22 10.47
CA GLU A 16 -1.39 13.63 10.42
C GLU A 16 -0.44 14.44 9.53
N ALA A 17 0.87 14.23 9.65
CA ALA A 17 1.88 14.88 8.83
C ALA A 17 1.74 14.52 7.33
N ILE A 18 1.51 13.25 7.03
CA ILE A 18 1.31 12.77 5.65
C ILE A 18 0.00 13.33 5.07
N ILE A 19 -1.09 13.39 5.84
CA ILE A 19 -2.34 14.03 5.40
C ILE A 19 -2.11 15.50 5.01
N ALA A 20 -1.41 16.25 5.86
CA ALA A 20 -1.09 17.66 5.57
C ALA A 20 -0.24 17.80 4.30
N HIS A 21 0.78 16.94 4.15
CA HIS A 21 1.66 16.89 2.97
C HIS A 21 0.89 16.59 1.69
N LEU A 22 0.05 15.55 1.69
CA LEU A 22 -0.76 15.15 0.55
C LEU A 22 -1.75 16.24 0.12
N LYS A 23 -2.44 16.87 1.09
CA LYS A 23 -3.37 17.99 0.80
C LYS A 23 -2.64 19.17 0.19
N LYS A 24 -1.44 19.51 0.68
CA LYS A 24 -0.60 20.57 0.11
C LYS A 24 -0.17 20.26 -1.32
N ALA A 25 0.05 18.98 -1.64
CA ALA A 25 0.36 18.51 -3.00
C ALA A 25 -0.89 18.41 -3.92
N GLY A 26 -2.08 18.77 -3.44
CA GLY A 26 -3.32 18.78 -4.23
C GLY A 26 -4.03 17.42 -4.31
N HIS A 27 -3.73 16.49 -3.40
CA HIS A 27 -4.45 15.22 -3.29
C HIS A 27 -5.69 15.35 -2.39
N GLU A 28 -6.73 14.59 -2.71
CA GLU A 28 -7.87 14.36 -1.82
C GLU A 28 -7.53 13.19 -0.88
N VAL A 29 -7.76 13.36 0.43
CA VAL A 29 -7.44 12.35 1.43
C VAL A 29 -8.71 11.95 2.18
N VAL A 30 -8.96 10.64 2.27
CA VAL A 30 -10.00 10.03 3.12
C VAL A 30 -9.30 9.37 4.31
N ASP A 31 -9.51 9.94 5.49
CA ASP A 31 -8.91 9.46 6.74
C ASP A 31 -9.82 8.40 7.40
N TYR A 32 -9.28 7.21 7.60
CA TYR A 32 -9.94 6.08 8.26
C TYR A 32 -9.52 5.92 9.74
N GLY A 33 -8.70 6.81 10.26
CA GLY A 33 -8.28 6.85 11.66
C GLY A 33 -6.91 6.24 11.90
N THR A 34 -6.47 6.13 13.13
CA THR A 34 -7.12 6.63 14.34
C THR A 34 -7.08 8.16 14.41
N ASP A 35 -7.90 8.74 15.30
CA ASP A 35 -7.97 10.19 15.56
C ASP A 35 -7.23 10.61 16.85
N SER A 36 -6.55 9.69 17.52
CA SER A 36 -5.79 9.95 18.75
C SER A 36 -4.57 9.05 18.88
N ALA A 37 -3.68 9.41 19.82
CA ALA A 37 -2.52 8.61 20.21
C ALA A 37 -2.84 7.56 21.30
N GLU A 38 -4.10 7.39 21.68
CA GLU A 38 -4.51 6.36 22.61
C GLU A 38 -4.41 4.97 21.99
N SER A 39 -3.99 4.00 22.81
CA SER A 39 -3.75 2.62 22.34
C SER A 39 -4.99 2.02 21.68
N THR A 40 -4.83 1.54 20.46
CA THR A 40 -5.89 0.91 19.68
C THR A 40 -5.33 -0.15 18.74
N ASP A 41 -6.21 -0.99 18.19
CA ASP A 41 -5.86 -2.11 17.31
C ASP A 41 -5.81 -1.69 15.85
N TYR A 42 -4.64 -1.81 15.22
CA TYR A 42 -4.41 -1.39 13.82
C TYR A 42 -5.39 -1.98 12.79
N PRO A 43 -5.85 -3.26 12.88
CA PRO A 43 -6.72 -3.81 11.83
C PRO A 43 -8.02 -3.03 11.64
N LEU A 44 -8.53 -2.39 12.70
CA LEU A 44 -9.77 -1.60 12.68
C LEU A 44 -9.71 -0.41 11.72
N PHE A 45 -8.53 0.12 11.46
CA PHE A 45 -8.28 1.29 10.62
C PHE A 45 -7.64 0.94 9.28
N ILE A 46 -6.76 -0.06 9.29
CA ILE A 46 -6.00 -0.47 8.11
C ILE A 46 -6.89 -1.19 7.10
N ILE A 47 -7.72 -2.12 7.56
CA ILE A 47 -8.59 -2.89 6.68
C ILE A 47 -9.58 -1.99 5.93
N PRO A 48 -10.33 -1.08 6.58
CA PRO A 48 -11.23 -0.17 5.88
C PRO A 48 -10.53 0.76 4.89
N ALA A 49 -9.33 1.26 5.23
CA ALA A 49 -8.53 2.08 4.31
C ALA A 49 -8.11 1.30 3.04
N ALA A 50 -7.73 0.03 3.20
CA ALA A 50 -7.38 -0.87 2.11
C ALA A 50 -8.62 -1.24 1.26
N GLU A 51 -9.75 -1.54 1.89
CA GLU A 51 -11.01 -1.85 1.21
C GLU A 51 -11.53 -0.69 0.36
N ALA A 52 -11.30 0.57 0.75
CA ALA A 52 -11.68 1.74 -0.03
C ALA A 52 -11.04 1.73 -1.44
N VAL A 53 -9.82 1.20 -1.57
CA VAL A 53 -9.16 1.02 -2.88
C VAL A 53 -9.88 -0.05 -3.70
N VAL A 54 -10.25 -1.17 -3.10
CA VAL A 54 -10.95 -2.27 -3.78
C VAL A 54 -12.35 -1.83 -4.22
N ARG A 55 -13.05 -1.04 -3.40
CA ARG A 55 -14.35 -0.45 -3.75
C ARG A 55 -14.25 0.71 -4.74
N GLN A 56 -13.03 1.07 -5.18
CA GLN A 56 -12.78 2.21 -6.09
C GLN A 56 -13.24 3.57 -5.55
N GLU A 57 -13.35 3.68 -4.24
CA GLU A 57 -13.62 4.95 -3.54
C GLU A 57 -12.37 5.81 -3.46
N THR A 58 -11.20 5.17 -3.48
CA THR A 58 -9.87 5.79 -3.54
C THR A 58 -8.97 5.05 -4.54
N GLU A 59 -7.93 5.72 -5.04
CA GLU A 59 -7.01 5.15 -6.03
C GLU A 59 -5.84 4.39 -5.35
N ARG A 60 -5.47 4.79 -4.14
CA ARG A 60 -4.34 4.26 -3.38
C ARG A 60 -4.64 4.28 -1.89
N ALA A 61 -3.98 3.41 -1.13
CA ALA A 61 -3.99 3.44 0.32
C ALA A 61 -2.59 3.72 0.89
N ILE A 62 -2.53 4.43 2.01
CA ILE A 62 -1.32 4.58 2.84
C ILE A 62 -1.70 4.12 4.25
N VAL A 63 -0.93 3.18 4.80
CA VAL A 63 -1.17 2.61 6.12
C VAL A 63 0.07 2.77 6.99
N ILE A 64 -0.11 3.21 8.22
CA ILE A 64 0.99 3.60 9.09
C ILE A 64 0.80 2.96 10.46
N GLY A 65 1.87 2.45 11.03
CA GLY A 65 1.92 1.96 12.39
C GLY A 65 3.30 2.13 13.01
N GLY A 66 3.60 1.41 14.07
CA GLY A 66 4.90 1.49 14.73
C GLY A 66 6.04 0.96 13.87
N SER A 67 5.90 -0.25 13.35
CA SER A 67 6.88 -0.90 12.46
C SER A 67 6.43 -0.96 10.99
N GLY A 68 5.15 -0.81 10.73
CA GLY A 68 4.55 -1.01 9.41
C GLY A 68 4.29 -2.49 9.05
N ASN A 69 4.83 -3.45 9.82
CA ASN A 69 4.69 -4.87 9.50
C ASN A 69 3.25 -5.36 9.64
N GLY A 70 2.62 -5.10 10.79
CA GLY A 70 1.23 -5.50 11.06
C GLY A 70 0.26 -4.85 10.05
N GLU A 71 0.50 -3.60 9.76
CA GLU A 71 -0.28 -2.79 8.81
C GLU A 71 -0.17 -3.36 7.38
N ALA A 72 1.04 -3.72 6.95
CA ALA A 72 1.26 -4.38 5.66
C ALA A 72 0.55 -5.75 5.59
N ILE A 73 0.63 -6.55 6.66
CA ILE A 73 -0.05 -7.85 6.76
C ILE A 73 -1.56 -7.65 6.68
N ALA A 74 -2.14 -6.73 7.47
CA ALA A 74 -3.57 -6.48 7.49
C ALA A 74 -4.09 -6.00 6.14
N ALA A 75 -3.41 -5.04 5.51
CA ALA A 75 -3.78 -4.54 4.19
C ALA A 75 -3.75 -5.66 3.13
N ASN A 76 -2.72 -6.52 3.15
CA ASN A 76 -2.59 -7.65 2.23
C ASN A 76 -3.60 -8.80 2.49
N LYS A 77 -4.37 -8.78 3.59
CA LYS A 77 -5.51 -9.69 3.79
C LYS A 77 -6.73 -9.26 2.98
N VAL A 78 -6.79 -8.01 2.54
CA VAL A 78 -7.87 -7.52 1.70
C VAL A 78 -7.60 -7.94 0.26
N LYS A 79 -8.51 -8.74 -0.31
CA LYS A 79 -8.38 -9.25 -1.68
C LYS A 79 -8.27 -8.11 -2.68
N GLY A 80 -7.30 -8.20 -3.59
CA GLY A 80 -6.98 -7.16 -4.58
C GLY A 80 -5.98 -6.10 -4.09
N ILE A 81 -5.51 -6.19 -2.85
CA ILE A 81 -4.48 -5.30 -2.30
C ILE A 81 -3.09 -5.92 -2.45
N ARG A 82 -2.17 -5.12 -2.93
CA ARG A 82 -0.72 -5.36 -2.91
C ARG A 82 -0.08 -4.22 -2.13
N CYS A 83 0.10 -4.46 -0.84
CA CYS A 83 0.72 -3.50 0.08
C CYS A 83 2.21 -3.77 0.19
N SER A 84 3.03 -2.76 -0.10
CA SER A 84 4.48 -2.78 0.10
C SER A 84 4.86 -2.04 1.37
N LEU A 85 5.64 -2.70 2.23
CA LEU A 85 6.31 -2.06 3.37
C LEU A 85 7.57 -1.37 2.87
N CYS A 86 7.65 -0.05 3.04
CA CYS A 86 8.76 0.76 2.54
C CYS A 86 9.45 1.52 3.66
N TRP A 87 10.79 1.51 3.61
CA TRP A 87 11.68 2.18 4.57
C TRP A 87 12.84 2.92 3.89
N SER A 88 12.87 2.94 2.56
CA SER A 88 13.86 3.64 1.74
C SER A 88 13.25 4.08 0.41
N HIS A 89 13.90 5.00 -0.28
CA HIS A 89 13.53 5.43 -1.63
C HIS A 89 13.43 4.23 -2.58
N GLU A 90 14.41 3.33 -2.53
CA GLU A 90 14.45 2.15 -3.39
C GLU A 90 13.27 1.20 -3.14
N THR A 91 12.92 0.92 -1.89
CA THR A 91 11.76 0.07 -1.58
C THR A 91 10.44 0.69 -2.04
N ALA A 92 10.30 2.01 -1.95
CA ALA A 92 9.14 2.75 -2.46
C ALA A 92 9.04 2.64 -3.98
N GLU A 93 10.14 2.91 -4.69
CA GLU A 93 10.21 2.81 -6.15
C GLU A 93 9.91 1.39 -6.64
N LEU A 94 10.60 0.37 -6.09
CA LEU A 94 10.45 -1.03 -6.51
C LEU A 94 9.07 -1.60 -6.17
N GLY A 95 8.45 -1.18 -5.06
CA GLY A 95 7.08 -1.56 -4.73
C GLY A 95 6.09 -1.19 -5.85
N ARG A 96 6.28 -0.03 -6.45
CA ARG A 96 5.48 0.42 -7.60
C ARG A 96 5.92 -0.24 -8.90
N ARG A 97 7.20 -0.08 -9.27
CA ARG A 97 7.76 -0.54 -10.55
C ARG A 97 7.55 -2.04 -10.80
N HIS A 98 7.78 -2.85 -9.76
CA HIS A 98 7.80 -4.31 -9.92
C HIS A 98 6.50 -4.99 -9.48
N ASN A 99 5.80 -4.44 -8.49
CA ASN A 99 4.66 -5.11 -7.87
C ASN A 99 3.32 -4.41 -8.15
N ASN A 100 3.34 -3.25 -8.82
CA ASN A 100 2.16 -2.41 -9.00
C ASN A 100 1.40 -2.25 -7.67
N ALA A 101 2.13 -2.03 -6.57
CA ALA A 101 1.55 -1.91 -5.26
C ALA A 101 0.50 -0.79 -5.23
N ASN A 102 -0.70 -1.08 -4.72
CA ASN A 102 -1.79 -0.13 -4.59
C ASN A 102 -2.02 0.33 -3.15
N ALA A 103 -1.25 -0.24 -2.22
CA ALA A 103 -1.14 0.21 -0.84
C ALA A 103 0.34 0.33 -0.42
N LEU A 104 0.64 1.34 0.39
CA LEU A 104 1.95 1.63 0.96
C LEU A 104 1.88 1.48 2.48
N SER A 105 2.80 0.76 3.09
CA SER A 105 2.95 0.68 4.54
C SER A 105 4.23 1.35 5.01
N ILE A 106 4.14 2.13 6.09
CA ILE A 106 5.27 2.86 6.71
C ILE A 106 5.27 2.61 8.21
N GLY A 107 6.47 2.45 8.79
CA GLY A 107 6.68 2.37 10.23
C GLY A 107 7.18 3.69 10.80
N GLN A 108 6.36 4.39 11.61
CA GLN A 108 6.72 5.68 12.23
C GLN A 108 7.99 5.57 13.10
N ARG A 109 8.22 4.42 13.74
CA ARG A 109 9.36 4.20 14.63
C ARG A 109 10.62 3.73 13.89
N MET A 110 10.53 3.51 12.58
CA MET A 110 11.59 2.86 11.79
C MET A 110 12.40 3.85 10.97
N ILE A 111 11.81 4.99 10.59
CA ILE A 111 12.42 6.00 9.73
C ILE A 111 12.05 7.42 10.18
N PRO A 112 12.90 8.43 9.89
CA PRO A 112 12.56 9.83 10.14
C PRO A 112 11.36 10.31 9.31
N LEU A 113 10.64 11.31 9.80
CA LEU A 113 9.46 11.86 9.12
C LEU A 113 9.78 12.38 7.71
N GLU A 114 10.90 13.08 7.55
CA GLU A 114 11.33 13.60 6.26
C GLU A 114 11.46 12.49 5.23
N LEU A 115 12.09 11.36 5.59
CA LEU A 115 12.21 10.21 4.72
C LEU A 115 10.84 9.56 4.43
N ALA A 116 9.92 9.55 5.41
CA ALA A 116 8.58 9.04 5.19
C ALA A 116 7.81 9.86 4.15
N LEU A 117 7.93 11.19 4.18
CA LEU A 117 7.31 12.09 3.18
C LEU A 117 7.92 11.87 1.78
N GLU A 118 9.24 11.75 1.69
CA GLU A 118 9.93 11.47 0.42
C GLU A 118 9.52 10.10 -0.16
N ILE A 119 9.37 9.07 0.70
CA ILE A 119 8.87 7.74 0.32
C ILE A 119 7.46 7.85 -0.27
N VAL A 120 6.57 8.61 0.37
CA VAL A 120 5.21 8.84 -0.13
C VAL A 120 5.24 9.47 -1.52
N ASP A 121 6.02 10.53 -1.72
CA ASP A 121 6.12 11.23 -3.01
C ASP A 121 6.66 10.31 -4.11
N ILE A 122 7.75 9.59 -3.85
CA ILE A 122 8.35 8.65 -4.79
C ILE A 122 7.34 7.55 -5.14
N TRP A 123 6.70 6.95 -4.14
CA TRP A 123 5.77 5.85 -4.34
C TRP A 123 4.55 6.30 -5.16
N LEU A 124 3.99 7.49 -4.91
CA LEU A 124 2.85 8.02 -5.66
C LEU A 124 3.21 8.37 -7.10
N ALA A 125 4.42 8.89 -7.35
CA ALA A 125 4.88 9.31 -8.67
C ALA A 125 5.37 8.16 -9.56
N THR A 126 5.76 7.03 -8.97
CA THR A 126 6.42 5.94 -9.71
C THR A 126 5.42 5.11 -10.51
N PRO A 127 5.60 4.94 -11.83
CA PRO A 127 4.76 4.08 -12.67
C PRO A 127 5.11 2.60 -12.50
N PHE A 128 4.26 1.73 -13.05
CA PHE A 128 4.51 0.29 -13.13
C PHE A 128 5.29 -0.07 -14.40
N ASP A 129 6.34 -0.88 -14.28
CA ASP A 129 7.20 -1.27 -15.41
C ASP A 129 6.58 -2.27 -16.39
N SER A 130 5.47 -2.91 -16.02
CA SER A 130 4.82 -3.93 -16.86
C SER A 130 5.74 -5.12 -17.24
N GLY A 131 5.59 -5.67 -18.44
CA GLY A 131 6.43 -6.77 -18.94
C GLY A 131 6.43 -8.02 -18.04
N ARG A 132 7.63 -8.50 -17.70
CA ARG A 132 7.78 -9.67 -16.80
C ARG A 132 7.14 -9.47 -15.42
N HIS A 133 7.02 -8.22 -14.97
CA HIS A 133 6.40 -7.91 -13.68
C HIS A 133 4.89 -8.03 -13.74
N ALA A 134 4.26 -7.63 -14.85
CA ALA A 134 2.82 -7.80 -15.06
C ALA A 134 2.41 -9.28 -15.00
N ARG A 135 3.22 -10.17 -15.59
CA ARG A 135 2.96 -11.61 -15.50
C ARG A 135 3.00 -12.11 -14.05
N ARG A 136 4.01 -11.69 -13.26
CA ARG A 136 4.12 -12.09 -11.85
C ARG A 136 2.96 -11.57 -11.01
N VAL A 137 2.52 -10.36 -11.26
CA VAL A 137 1.31 -9.81 -10.62
C VAL A 137 0.08 -10.64 -11.00
N ALA A 138 -0.07 -11.00 -12.28
CA ALA A 138 -1.19 -11.83 -12.74
C ALA A 138 -1.17 -13.25 -12.12
N GLU A 139 0.01 -13.81 -11.84
CA GLU A 139 0.14 -15.08 -11.11
C GLU A 139 -0.40 -14.96 -9.67
N LEU A 140 -0.09 -13.84 -8.97
CA LEU A 140 -0.63 -13.56 -7.64
C LEU A 140 -2.14 -13.37 -7.68
N ASP A 141 -2.65 -12.58 -8.62
CA ASP A 141 -4.08 -12.34 -8.79
C ASP A 141 -4.84 -13.65 -9.10
N CYS A 142 -4.24 -14.54 -9.90
CA CYS A 142 -4.80 -15.86 -10.18
C CYS A 142 -4.86 -16.74 -8.93
N TYR A 143 -3.81 -16.75 -8.12
CA TYR A 143 -3.79 -17.49 -6.85
C TYR A 143 -4.88 -16.97 -5.90
N GLU A 144 -4.97 -15.67 -5.74
CA GLU A 144 -5.97 -15.02 -4.90
C GLU A 144 -7.41 -15.29 -5.35
N ALA A 145 -7.64 -15.45 -6.66
CA ALA A 145 -8.92 -15.85 -7.24
C ALA A 145 -9.26 -17.34 -7.03
N GLY A 146 -8.40 -18.12 -6.37
CA GLY A 146 -8.60 -19.55 -6.12
C GLY A 146 -8.05 -20.46 -7.21
N GLY A 147 -7.27 -19.94 -8.16
CA GLY A 147 -6.64 -20.74 -9.23
C GLY A 147 -5.54 -21.68 -8.75
N GLY A 148 -5.04 -21.47 -7.55
CA GLY A 148 -3.99 -22.27 -6.95
C GLY A 148 -2.71 -22.34 -7.80
N HIS A 149 -1.85 -23.31 -7.50
CA HIS A 149 -0.57 -23.48 -8.21
C HIS A 149 -0.75 -23.80 -9.72
N SER A 150 -1.73 -24.62 -10.06
CA SER A 150 -2.03 -24.95 -11.46
C SER A 150 -2.46 -23.74 -12.29
N GLY A 151 -3.26 -22.84 -11.70
CA GLY A 151 -3.64 -21.59 -12.35
C GLY A 151 -2.45 -20.66 -12.58
N MET A 152 -1.55 -20.55 -11.60
CA MET A 152 -0.31 -19.77 -11.76
C MET A 152 0.58 -20.33 -12.88
N LEU A 153 0.72 -21.65 -12.98
CA LEU A 153 1.45 -22.28 -14.10
C LEU A 153 0.82 -21.94 -15.45
N ALA A 154 -0.50 -21.97 -15.55
CA ALA A 154 -1.21 -21.60 -16.77
C ALA A 154 -1.01 -20.12 -17.16
N VAL A 155 -0.86 -19.20 -16.19
CA VAL A 155 -0.47 -17.81 -16.44
C VAL A 155 0.98 -17.72 -16.91
N PHE A 156 1.87 -18.48 -16.29
CA PHE A 156 3.29 -18.54 -16.68
C PHE A 156 3.47 -19.08 -18.10
N ASP A 157 2.76 -20.14 -18.49
CA ASP A 157 2.88 -20.81 -19.78
C ASP A 157 2.31 -19.99 -20.96
N ARG A 158 1.35 -19.08 -20.70
CA ARG A 158 0.84 -18.11 -21.68
C ARG A 158 1.89 -17.09 -22.15
N LYS A 159 3.09 -17.22 -21.71
CA LYS A 159 4.23 -16.36 -21.92
C LYS A 159 4.70 -16.20 -23.37
N THR A 160 4.39 -17.15 -24.23
CA THR A 160 4.92 -17.24 -25.60
C THR A 160 4.23 -16.29 -26.57
N GLY A 161 3.36 -15.42 -26.11
CA GLY A 161 2.62 -14.44 -26.89
C GLY A 161 2.79 -12.98 -26.48
N LEU A 162 3.81 -12.64 -25.67
CA LEU A 162 4.11 -11.24 -25.28
C LEU A 162 5.50 -10.83 -25.76
#